data_95bc117be27e30da5d0c8a5872b814c2
#
_entry.id   95bc117be27e30da5d0c8a5872b814c2
#
_cell.length_a   1.000
_cell.length_b   1.000
_cell.length_c   1.000
_cell.angle_alpha   90.00
_cell.angle_beta   90.00
_cell.angle_gamma   90.00
#
_symmetry.space_group_name_H-M   'P 1'
#
loop_
_entity.id
_entity.type
_entity.pdbx_description
1 polymer ?
#
loop_
_entity_poly.entity_id
_entity_poly.type
_entity_poly.pdbx_seq_one_letter_code
_entity_poly.pdbx_strand_id
1 'polypeptide(L)'
;MQFGRAIAALAGIACALPVVIATPLERRFFGSHEEPRDVKWDTNHFTVAAGLCQATYCPSTKVGSKVGDDAKLLWYKGDGDDVQRALIFHSKTLGITVALEGTNTSSMVSTANDVFAVPVDVDYRFKDSVPKGAQLMFGFQDAYLKVADDVAKMVPKFKKEYNESRLTITGHSLGAAMGLVAAGHLQKVIHGGVHEVILFGLPRAGNKIYADWFDKTFGDRFHFIVNGHDWVPHVAPRILGYRQVSNQIWINPANSTNWKFYPGQENVHGCDSVVPEWGSFDDHQGVYFHTQIGASLGHCPATIGQD
;
A
#
# COMPACT_ATOMS: atom_id res chain seq x y z
N MET A 1 -65.90 -0.09 23.52
CA MET A 1 -64.71 -0.98 23.63
C MET A 1 -63.59 -0.35 22.81
N GLN A 2 -62.69 0.34 23.49
CA GLN A 2 -61.53 0.99 22.87
C GLN A 2 -60.33 0.06 23.00
N PHE A 3 -59.71 -0.28 21.89
CA PHE A 3 -58.39 -0.94 21.88
C PHE A 3 -57.33 0.11 21.51
N GLY A 4 -56.53 0.47 22.53
CA GLY A 4 -55.37 1.34 22.35
C GLY A 4 -54.23 0.56 21.69
N ARG A 5 -53.63 1.16 20.65
CA ARG A 5 -52.37 0.70 20.03
C ARG A 5 -51.20 1.36 20.78
N ALA A 6 -50.41 0.56 21.44
CA ALA A 6 -49.12 0.96 21.98
C ALA A 6 -48.08 0.90 20.84
N ILE A 7 -47.51 2.04 20.46
CA ILE A 7 -46.36 2.12 19.57
C ILE A 7 -45.11 2.08 20.45
N ALA A 8 -44.37 0.99 20.38
CA ALA A 8 -43.05 0.90 21.00
C ALA A 8 -42.02 1.61 20.10
N ALA A 9 -41.53 2.76 20.56
CA ALA A 9 -40.37 3.42 19.97
C ALA A 9 -39.09 2.69 20.34
N LEU A 10 -38.48 2.00 19.38
CA LEU A 10 -37.12 1.52 19.49
C LEU A 10 -36.18 2.71 19.28
N ALA A 11 -35.66 3.26 20.35
CA ALA A 11 -34.55 4.22 20.31
C ALA A 11 -33.28 3.45 19.94
N GLY A 12 -32.83 3.61 18.69
CA GLY A 12 -31.52 3.14 18.25
C GLY A 12 -30.44 3.95 18.98
N ILE A 13 -29.71 3.30 19.87
CA ILE A 13 -28.48 3.85 20.46
C ILE A 13 -27.42 3.72 19.37
N ALA A 14 -27.19 4.79 18.62
CA ALA A 14 -26.01 4.94 17.81
C ALA A 14 -24.81 5.07 18.77
N CYS A 15 -24.06 4.00 18.96
CA CYS A 15 -22.76 4.04 19.64
C CYS A 15 -21.79 4.78 18.71
N ALA A 16 -21.74 6.10 18.81
CA ALA A 16 -20.64 6.88 18.26
C ALA A 16 -19.41 6.54 19.10
N LEU A 17 -18.54 5.67 18.61
CA LEU A 17 -17.21 5.50 19.18
C LEU A 17 -16.50 6.85 19.04
N PRO A 18 -15.98 7.42 20.13
CA PRO A 18 -15.20 8.65 20.03
C PRO A 18 -13.97 8.36 19.16
N VAL A 19 -13.80 9.11 18.10
CA VAL A 19 -12.53 9.18 17.38
C VAL A 19 -11.54 9.74 18.38
N VAL A 20 -10.71 8.87 18.95
CA VAL A 20 -9.67 9.29 19.87
C VAL A 20 -8.55 9.90 19.07
N ILE A 21 -8.57 11.22 18.99
CA ILE A 21 -7.52 12.01 18.37
C ILE A 21 -6.27 11.88 19.24
N ALA A 22 -5.24 11.21 18.71
CA ALA A 22 -3.94 11.16 19.40
C ALA A 22 -3.43 12.59 19.62
N THR A 23 -3.14 12.93 20.88
CA THR A 23 -2.64 14.26 21.20
C THR A 23 -1.25 14.47 20.60
N PRO A 24 -0.82 15.72 20.34
CA PRO A 24 0.54 16.01 19.84
C PRO A 24 1.65 15.42 20.70
N LEU A 25 1.38 15.21 22.00
CA LEU A 25 2.32 14.59 22.93
C LEU A 25 2.50 13.09 22.64
N GLU A 26 1.41 12.33 22.37
CA GLU A 26 1.49 10.90 22.03
C GLU A 26 2.22 10.64 20.72
N ARG A 27 2.07 11.56 19.74
CA ARG A 27 2.79 11.46 18.48
C ARG A 27 4.31 11.58 18.66
N ARG A 28 4.78 12.43 19.59
CA ARG A 28 6.21 12.62 19.89
C ARG A 28 6.89 11.43 20.57
N PHE A 29 6.17 10.66 21.39
CA PHE A 29 6.79 9.59 22.18
C PHE A 29 7.02 8.27 21.42
N PHE A 30 6.37 8.06 20.24
CA PHE A 30 6.35 6.77 19.56
C PHE A 30 6.91 6.77 18.15
N GLY A 31 7.35 7.89 17.61
CA GLY A 31 7.90 8.03 16.27
C GLY A 31 9.41 8.23 16.26
N SER A 32 10.03 8.06 15.08
CA SER A 32 11.42 8.45 14.83
C SER A 32 11.57 9.97 14.89
N HIS A 33 12.68 10.44 15.46
CA HIS A 33 13.08 11.85 15.52
C HIS A 33 14.26 12.17 14.58
N GLU A 34 14.59 11.24 13.69
CA GLU A 34 15.65 11.48 12.71
C GLU A 34 15.26 12.58 11.73
N GLU A 35 16.23 13.43 11.40
CA GLU A 35 15.99 14.57 10.50
C GLU A 35 15.74 14.10 9.06
N PRO A 36 14.80 14.74 8.35
CA PRO A 36 14.54 14.43 6.96
C PRO A 36 15.72 14.81 6.05
N ARG A 37 15.89 14.07 4.98
CA ARG A 37 16.96 14.27 3.99
C ARG A 37 16.39 14.44 2.59
N ASP A 38 17.01 15.28 1.76
CA ASP A 38 16.64 15.37 0.35
C ASP A 38 16.91 14.04 -0.36
N VAL A 39 16.00 13.65 -1.26
CA VAL A 39 16.21 12.52 -2.15
C VAL A 39 17.17 12.93 -3.26
N LYS A 40 18.43 12.47 -3.18
CA LYS A 40 19.51 12.83 -4.11
C LYS A 40 20.01 11.66 -4.96
N TRP A 41 19.42 10.48 -4.78
CA TRP A 41 19.73 9.29 -5.58
C TRP A 41 18.84 9.19 -6.82
N ASP A 42 19.16 8.29 -7.72
CA ASP A 42 18.35 8.03 -8.91
C ASP A 42 16.94 7.58 -8.54
N THR A 43 15.94 8.26 -9.05
CA THR A 43 14.52 8.01 -8.78
C THR A 43 13.79 7.33 -9.94
N ASN A 44 14.49 6.96 -11.00
CA ASN A 44 13.88 6.35 -12.18
C ASN A 44 13.08 5.08 -11.83
N HIS A 45 13.57 4.27 -10.88
CA HIS A 45 12.86 3.07 -10.42
C HIS A 45 11.51 3.42 -9.75
N PHE A 46 11.39 4.53 -9.02
CA PHE A 46 10.11 5.00 -8.47
C PHE A 46 9.17 5.46 -9.59
N THR A 47 9.68 6.16 -10.59
CA THR A 47 8.89 6.61 -11.75
C THR A 47 8.32 5.42 -12.52
N VAL A 48 9.15 4.39 -12.76
CA VAL A 48 8.69 3.16 -13.43
C VAL A 48 7.65 2.44 -12.56
N ALA A 49 7.91 2.26 -11.26
CA ALA A 49 6.97 1.63 -10.33
C ALA A 49 5.61 2.34 -10.30
N ALA A 50 5.59 3.69 -10.32
CA ALA A 50 4.38 4.50 -10.38
C ALA A 50 3.56 4.21 -11.65
N GLY A 51 4.22 4.15 -12.82
CA GLY A 51 3.57 3.77 -14.08
C GLY A 51 2.97 2.36 -14.06
N LEU A 52 3.66 1.40 -13.44
CA LEU A 52 3.13 0.04 -13.29
C LEU A 52 1.96 -0.02 -12.29
N CYS A 53 1.97 0.79 -11.24
CA CYS A 53 0.81 0.95 -10.35
C CYS A 53 -0.39 1.53 -11.10
N GLN A 54 -0.19 2.59 -11.92
CA GLN A 54 -1.29 3.14 -12.73
C GLN A 54 -1.84 2.11 -13.72
N ALA A 55 -1.00 1.27 -14.30
CA ALA A 55 -1.43 0.22 -15.23
C ALA A 55 -2.38 -0.81 -14.58
N THR A 56 -2.36 -0.97 -13.26
CA THR A 56 -3.30 -1.86 -12.55
C THR A 56 -4.73 -1.35 -12.61
N TYR A 57 -4.94 -0.02 -12.58
CA TYR A 57 -6.25 0.62 -12.67
C TYR A 57 -6.83 0.68 -14.10
N CYS A 58 -6.04 0.30 -15.10
CA CYS A 58 -6.47 0.38 -16.50
C CYS A 58 -7.05 -0.95 -16.99
N PRO A 59 -8.38 -1.08 -17.21
CA PRO A 59 -8.99 -2.34 -17.68
C PRO A 59 -8.49 -2.78 -19.06
N SER A 60 -7.98 -1.84 -19.85
CA SER A 60 -7.37 -2.11 -21.17
C SER A 60 -5.99 -2.77 -21.08
N THR A 61 -5.33 -2.75 -19.92
CA THR A 61 -4.03 -3.40 -19.71
C THR A 61 -4.20 -4.92 -19.70
N LYS A 62 -3.74 -5.59 -20.74
CA LYS A 62 -3.85 -7.04 -20.98
C LYS A 62 -2.48 -7.65 -21.23
N VAL A 63 -2.39 -8.99 -21.16
CA VAL A 63 -1.14 -9.70 -21.47
C VAL A 63 -0.59 -9.25 -22.83
N GLY A 64 0.67 -8.86 -22.83
CA GLY A 64 1.36 -8.29 -24.00
C GLY A 64 1.35 -6.76 -24.06
N SER A 65 0.50 -6.07 -23.29
CA SER A 65 0.52 -4.60 -23.21
C SER A 65 1.87 -4.09 -22.70
N LYS A 66 2.33 -2.99 -23.28
CA LYS A 66 3.53 -2.28 -22.82
C LYS A 66 3.13 -1.09 -21.97
N VAL A 67 3.98 -0.77 -20.98
CA VAL A 67 3.94 0.49 -20.22
C VAL A 67 5.24 1.22 -20.52
N GLY A 68 5.15 2.26 -21.33
CA GLY A 68 6.32 2.88 -21.93
C GLY A 68 7.17 1.89 -22.72
N ASP A 69 8.46 2.19 -22.86
CA ASP A 69 9.46 1.29 -23.44
C ASP A 69 10.14 0.38 -22.40
N ASP A 70 9.77 0.51 -21.12
CA ASP A 70 10.39 -0.22 -20.01
C ASP A 70 9.74 -1.57 -19.75
N ALA A 71 8.42 -1.65 -19.68
CA ALA A 71 7.76 -2.82 -19.15
C ALA A 71 6.74 -3.46 -20.08
N LYS A 72 6.60 -4.79 -19.98
CA LYS A 72 5.60 -5.60 -20.70
C LYS A 72 4.83 -6.47 -19.71
N LEU A 73 3.49 -6.45 -19.78
CA LEU A 73 2.63 -7.32 -18.97
C LEU A 73 2.72 -8.77 -19.43
N LEU A 74 3.03 -9.66 -18.51
CA LEU A 74 3.19 -11.10 -18.75
C LEU A 74 1.98 -11.91 -18.30
N TRP A 75 1.33 -11.49 -17.22
CA TRP A 75 0.21 -12.19 -16.60
C TRP A 75 -0.58 -11.26 -15.68
N TYR A 76 -1.85 -11.55 -15.51
CA TYR A 76 -2.68 -10.92 -14.47
C TYR A 76 -3.76 -11.85 -13.96
N LYS A 77 -4.26 -11.56 -12.75
CA LYS A 77 -5.45 -12.14 -12.12
C LYS A 77 -6.23 -11.04 -11.40
N GLY A 78 -7.53 -11.24 -11.26
CA GLY A 78 -8.47 -10.30 -10.66
C GLY A 78 -9.24 -9.52 -11.73
N ASP A 79 -10.43 -9.07 -11.34
CA ASP A 79 -11.36 -8.27 -12.15
C ASP A 79 -11.32 -6.78 -11.81
N GLY A 80 -10.74 -6.43 -10.65
CA GLY A 80 -10.67 -5.06 -10.13
C GLY A 80 -11.90 -4.67 -9.29
N ASP A 81 -12.79 -5.61 -9.02
CA ASP A 81 -14.00 -5.41 -8.22
C ASP A 81 -14.05 -6.40 -7.04
N ASP A 82 -14.43 -7.66 -7.27
CA ASP A 82 -14.45 -8.71 -6.25
C ASP A 82 -13.03 -9.18 -5.84
N VAL A 83 -12.13 -9.21 -6.81
CA VAL A 83 -10.72 -9.56 -6.64
C VAL A 83 -9.84 -8.49 -7.25
N GLN A 84 -9.07 -7.79 -6.41
CA GLN A 84 -8.12 -6.77 -6.86
C GLN A 84 -7.14 -7.36 -7.86
N ARG A 85 -6.82 -6.58 -8.90
CA ARG A 85 -5.93 -7.05 -9.96
C ARG A 85 -4.49 -7.17 -9.44
N ALA A 86 -3.89 -8.33 -9.66
CA ALA A 86 -2.47 -8.58 -9.52
C ALA A 86 -1.87 -8.76 -10.91
N LEU A 87 -0.94 -7.89 -11.28
CA LEU A 87 -0.28 -7.88 -12.58
C LEU A 87 1.19 -8.27 -12.40
N ILE A 88 1.72 -9.10 -13.30
CA ILE A 88 3.15 -9.42 -13.34
C ILE A 88 3.74 -8.89 -14.63
N PHE A 89 4.70 -7.98 -14.49
CA PHE A 89 5.45 -7.39 -15.60
C PHE A 89 6.87 -7.94 -15.67
N HIS A 90 7.45 -7.90 -16.87
CA HIS A 90 8.89 -7.83 -17.04
C HIS A 90 9.26 -6.38 -17.35
N SER A 91 10.00 -5.76 -16.44
CA SER A 91 10.51 -4.40 -16.55
C SER A 91 12.02 -4.44 -16.73
N LYS A 92 12.56 -3.60 -17.61
CA LYS A 92 14.01 -3.44 -17.78
C LYS A 92 14.66 -2.86 -16.52
N THR A 93 13.98 -1.92 -15.89
CA THR A 93 14.43 -1.23 -14.67
C THR A 93 14.23 -2.09 -13.42
N LEU A 94 13.04 -2.70 -13.23
CA LEU A 94 12.64 -3.33 -11.97
C LEU A 94 12.73 -4.87 -11.98
N GLY A 95 13.00 -5.50 -13.12
CA GLY A 95 12.99 -6.96 -13.26
C GLY A 95 11.57 -7.53 -13.33
N ILE A 96 11.36 -8.73 -12.77
CA ILE A 96 10.01 -9.26 -12.61
C ILE A 96 9.31 -8.44 -11.54
N THR A 97 8.21 -7.79 -11.93
CA THR A 97 7.51 -6.86 -11.04
C THR A 97 6.08 -7.30 -10.82
N VAL A 98 5.70 -7.49 -9.56
CA VAL A 98 4.31 -7.72 -9.13
C VAL A 98 3.72 -6.36 -8.77
N ALA A 99 2.74 -5.91 -9.54
CA ALA A 99 1.98 -4.68 -9.28
C ALA A 99 0.56 -5.03 -8.82
N LEU A 100 0.11 -4.43 -7.72
CA LEU A 100 -1.16 -4.72 -7.06
C LEU A 100 -2.08 -3.51 -7.11
N GLU A 101 -3.31 -3.75 -7.55
CA GLU A 101 -4.33 -2.73 -7.70
C GLU A 101 -4.90 -2.28 -6.35
N GLY A 102 -5.11 -0.96 -6.22
CA GLY A 102 -5.90 -0.41 -5.12
C GLY A 102 -7.40 -0.47 -5.38
N THR A 103 -8.18 -0.06 -4.39
CA THR A 103 -9.64 0.02 -4.51
C THR A 103 -10.06 1.31 -5.21
N ASN A 104 -11.20 1.27 -5.90
CA ASN A 104 -11.85 2.48 -6.35
C ASN A 104 -12.29 3.31 -5.13
N THR A 105 -12.03 4.58 -5.19
CA THR A 105 -12.02 5.54 -4.08
C THR A 105 -13.32 5.69 -3.30
N SER A 106 -14.47 5.51 -3.96
CA SER A 106 -15.77 5.57 -3.29
C SER A 106 -15.99 4.43 -2.28
N SER A 107 -15.34 3.30 -2.49
CA SER A 107 -15.42 2.14 -1.59
C SER A 107 -14.43 2.21 -0.42
N MET A 108 -13.33 2.97 -0.55
CA MET A 108 -12.29 3.03 0.49
C MET A 108 -12.77 3.70 1.78
N VAL A 109 -13.52 4.80 1.68
CA VAL A 109 -14.02 5.53 2.85
C VAL A 109 -14.99 4.67 3.67
N SER A 110 -15.84 3.88 3.00
CA SER A 110 -16.76 2.97 3.67
C SER A 110 -16.06 1.74 4.24
N THR A 111 -15.01 1.27 3.57
CA THR A 111 -14.27 0.05 3.95
C THR A 111 -13.25 0.30 5.06
N ALA A 112 -12.66 1.50 5.12
CA ALA A 112 -11.66 1.85 6.12
C ALA A 112 -12.25 2.01 7.54
N ASN A 113 -13.54 2.26 7.66
CA ASN A 113 -14.15 2.64 8.94
C ASN A 113 -14.75 1.50 9.75
N ASP A 114 -15.22 0.38 9.17
CA ASP A 114 -16.13 -0.46 9.96
C ASP A 114 -15.80 -1.96 10.11
N VAL A 115 -15.17 -2.65 9.17
CA VAL A 115 -15.10 -4.12 9.24
C VAL A 115 -13.67 -4.69 9.07
N PHE A 116 -12.77 -3.96 8.46
CA PHE A 116 -11.47 -4.49 8.03
C PHE A 116 -10.30 -4.19 8.99
N ALA A 117 -10.47 -3.31 9.98
CA ALA A 117 -9.41 -2.94 10.93
C ALA A 117 -9.14 -4.00 12.01
N VAL A 118 -9.56 -5.24 11.80
CA VAL A 118 -9.33 -6.35 12.75
C VAL A 118 -7.91 -6.90 12.56
N PRO A 119 -7.07 -6.89 13.61
CA PRO A 119 -5.77 -7.54 13.55
C PRO A 119 -5.94 -9.06 13.56
N VAL A 120 -5.29 -9.74 12.64
CA VAL A 120 -5.26 -11.20 12.55
C VAL A 120 -3.82 -11.69 12.49
N ASP A 121 -3.60 -12.93 12.90
CA ASP A 121 -2.29 -13.56 12.78
C ASP A 121 -1.89 -13.65 11.31
N VAL A 122 -0.58 -13.62 11.07
CA VAL A 122 -0.01 -13.79 9.74
C VAL A 122 -0.38 -15.16 9.19
N ASP A 123 -0.76 -15.22 7.91
CA ASP A 123 -1.20 -16.44 7.24
C ASP A 123 -0.17 -17.57 7.31
N TYR A 124 -0.65 -18.81 7.38
CA TYR A 124 0.18 -20.01 7.54
C TYR A 124 1.25 -20.17 6.46
N ARG A 125 1.06 -19.59 5.26
CA ARG A 125 2.04 -19.65 4.15
C ARG A 125 3.39 -19.03 4.50
N PHE A 126 3.38 -18.03 5.40
CA PHE A 126 4.60 -17.30 5.77
C PHE A 126 4.74 -16.95 7.25
N LYS A 127 3.81 -17.37 8.12
CA LYS A 127 3.87 -17.11 9.57
C LYS A 127 5.17 -17.54 10.24
N ASP A 128 5.79 -18.62 9.74
CA ASP A 128 7.04 -19.14 10.32
C ASP A 128 8.26 -18.27 9.96
N SER A 129 8.12 -17.30 9.07
CA SER A 129 9.18 -16.34 8.73
C SER A 129 9.08 -15.02 9.49
N VAL A 130 8.00 -14.81 10.25
CA VAL A 130 7.76 -13.61 11.06
C VAL A 130 7.80 -13.94 12.56
N PRO A 131 8.11 -12.98 13.45
CA PRO A 131 8.09 -13.21 14.90
C PRO A 131 6.68 -13.57 15.39
N LYS A 132 6.62 -14.38 16.46
CA LYS A 132 5.36 -14.67 17.16
C LYS A 132 4.69 -13.38 17.63
N GLY A 133 3.41 -13.26 17.41
CA GLY A 133 2.61 -12.06 17.73
C GLY A 133 2.62 -10.99 16.64
N ALA A 134 3.32 -11.22 15.53
CA ALA A 134 3.14 -10.38 14.34
C ALA A 134 1.71 -10.53 13.81
N GLN A 135 1.05 -9.41 13.55
CA GLN A 135 -0.33 -9.37 13.06
C GLN A 135 -0.46 -8.40 11.89
N LEU A 136 -1.38 -8.73 11.01
CA LEU A 136 -1.77 -7.93 9.85
C LEU A 136 -3.24 -7.53 9.96
N MET A 137 -3.64 -6.49 9.26
CA MET A 137 -5.05 -6.15 9.11
C MET A 137 -5.73 -7.21 8.24
N PHE A 138 -6.85 -7.76 8.73
CA PHE A 138 -7.60 -8.84 8.06
C PHE A 138 -7.89 -8.51 6.60
N GLY A 139 -8.50 -7.35 6.32
CA GLY A 139 -8.92 -6.98 4.97
C GLY A 139 -7.77 -6.89 3.98
N PHE A 140 -6.59 -6.43 4.40
CA PHE A 140 -5.42 -6.34 3.52
C PHE A 140 -4.79 -7.70 3.24
N GLN A 141 -4.71 -8.53 4.28
CA GLN A 141 -4.23 -9.90 4.12
C GLN A 141 -5.19 -10.72 3.27
N ASP A 142 -6.50 -10.68 3.53
CA ASP A 142 -7.52 -11.43 2.78
C ASP A 142 -7.51 -11.02 1.29
N ALA A 143 -7.47 -9.73 0.99
CA ALA A 143 -7.40 -9.23 -0.37
C ALA A 143 -6.20 -9.81 -1.14
N TYR A 144 -5.02 -9.82 -0.52
CA TYR A 144 -3.84 -10.42 -1.14
C TYR A 144 -3.96 -11.94 -1.29
N LEU A 145 -4.50 -12.64 -0.30
CA LEU A 145 -4.58 -14.11 -0.31
C LEU A 145 -5.43 -14.67 -1.44
N LYS A 146 -6.37 -13.90 -2.00
CA LYS A 146 -7.16 -14.27 -3.19
C LYS A 146 -6.31 -14.48 -4.44
N VAL A 147 -5.12 -13.88 -4.49
CA VAL A 147 -4.19 -13.98 -5.64
C VAL A 147 -2.84 -14.60 -5.27
N ALA A 148 -2.56 -14.83 -4.00
CA ALA A 148 -1.23 -15.19 -3.47
C ALA A 148 -0.63 -16.44 -4.10
N ASP A 149 -1.41 -17.52 -4.18
CA ASP A 149 -0.92 -18.82 -4.69
C ASP A 149 -0.59 -18.75 -6.19
N ASP A 150 -1.40 -18.01 -6.96
CA ASP A 150 -1.14 -17.82 -8.38
C ASP A 150 0.10 -16.95 -8.61
N VAL A 151 0.25 -15.87 -7.87
CA VAL A 151 1.46 -15.00 -7.94
C VAL A 151 2.70 -15.81 -7.57
N ALA A 152 2.67 -16.56 -6.47
CA ALA A 152 3.79 -17.40 -6.04
C ALA A 152 4.16 -18.48 -7.07
N LYS A 153 3.19 -19.00 -7.82
CA LYS A 153 3.40 -19.95 -8.92
C LYS A 153 3.98 -19.29 -10.16
N MET A 154 3.50 -18.09 -10.51
CA MET A 154 3.86 -17.45 -11.78
C MET A 154 5.21 -16.71 -11.73
N VAL A 155 5.57 -16.13 -10.59
CA VAL A 155 6.83 -15.39 -10.43
C VAL A 155 8.07 -16.26 -10.78
N PRO A 156 8.27 -17.47 -10.24
CA PRO A 156 9.42 -18.29 -10.59
C PRO A 156 9.47 -18.69 -12.08
N LYS A 157 8.30 -18.91 -12.68
CA LYS A 157 8.20 -19.19 -14.12
C LYS A 157 8.79 -18.05 -14.94
N PHE A 158 8.38 -16.81 -14.67
CA PHE A 158 8.86 -15.65 -15.42
C PHE A 158 10.30 -15.28 -15.08
N LYS A 159 10.74 -15.43 -13.82
CA LYS A 159 12.18 -15.29 -13.48
C LYS A 159 13.04 -16.22 -14.33
N LYS A 160 12.62 -17.46 -14.53
CA LYS A 160 13.32 -18.43 -15.38
C LYS A 160 13.22 -18.06 -16.87
N GLU A 161 12.02 -17.73 -17.36
CA GLU A 161 11.76 -17.45 -18.76
C GLU A 161 12.55 -16.24 -19.28
N TYR A 162 12.66 -15.19 -18.44
CA TYR A 162 13.37 -13.95 -18.78
C TYR A 162 14.81 -13.91 -18.26
N ASN A 163 15.30 -14.99 -17.64
CA ASN A 163 16.61 -15.04 -16.98
C ASN A 163 16.83 -13.84 -16.03
N GLU A 164 15.81 -13.48 -15.27
CA GLU A 164 15.80 -12.33 -14.37
C GLU A 164 15.81 -12.79 -12.90
N SER A 165 16.78 -12.30 -12.14
CA SER A 165 16.91 -12.63 -10.71
C SER A 165 16.15 -11.67 -9.80
N ARG A 166 15.93 -10.43 -10.23
CA ARG A 166 15.24 -9.39 -9.43
C ARG A 166 13.74 -9.65 -9.40
N LEU A 167 13.16 -9.46 -8.23
CA LEU A 167 11.72 -9.44 -8.00
C LEU A 167 11.37 -8.14 -7.26
N THR A 168 10.59 -7.29 -7.90
CA THR A 168 10.08 -6.05 -7.30
C THR A 168 8.59 -6.16 -7.01
N ILE A 169 8.17 -5.61 -5.88
CA ILE A 169 6.75 -5.51 -5.49
C ILE A 169 6.36 -4.04 -5.50
N THR A 170 5.24 -3.72 -6.12
CA THR A 170 4.68 -2.37 -6.11
C THR A 170 3.16 -2.38 -5.97
N GLY A 171 2.59 -1.28 -5.52
CA GLY A 171 1.15 -1.12 -5.35
C GLY A 171 0.81 0.27 -4.83
N HIS A 172 -0.44 0.67 -5.02
CA HIS A 172 -0.97 1.94 -4.56
C HIS A 172 -2.19 1.70 -3.67
N SER A 173 -2.33 2.45 -2.57
CA SER A 173 -3.54 2.39 -1.74
C SER A 173 -3.75 1.02 -1.11
N LEU A 174 -4.93 0.38 -1.24
CA LEU A 174 -5.14 -1.02 -0.86
C LEU A 174 -4.10 -1.94 -1.51
N GLY A 175 -3.73 -1.69 -2.78
CA GLY A 175 -2.68 -2.43 -3.46
C GLY A 175 -1.30 -2.27 -2.81
N ALA A 176 -1.03 -1.13 -2.17
CA ALA A 176 0.19 -0.95 -1.36
C ALA A 176 0.16 -1.81 -0.09
N ALA A 177 -0.98 -1.85 0.61
CA ALA A 177 -1.15 -2.73 1.77
C ALA A 177 -1.02 -4.21 1.38
N MET A 178 -1.66 -4.63 0.27
CA MET A 178 -1.48 -5.97 -0.31
C MET A 178 -0.01 -6.23 -0.67
N GLY A 179 0.70 -5.21 -1.18
CA GLY A 179 2.11 -5.27 -1.54
C GLY A 179 3.03 -5.52 -0.35
N LEU A 180 2.71 -4.91 0.79
CA LEU A 180 3.43 -5.15 2.04
C LEU A 180 3.25 -6.60 2.52
N VAL A 181 2.04 -7.16 2.43
CA VAL A 181 1.75 -8.58 2.73
C VAL A 181 2.44 -9.49 1.72
N ALA A 182 2.35 -9.17 0.42
CA ALA A 182 2.97 -9.91 -0.68
C ALA A 182 4.49 -9.98 -0.52
N ALA A 183 5.11 -8.87 -0.13
CA ALA A 183 6.56 -8.82 0.10
C ALA A 183 6.98 -9.83 1.18
N GLY A 184 6.26 -9.89 2.31
CA GLY A 184 6.52 -10.86 3.37
C GLY A 184 6.34 -12.31 2.90
N HIS A 185 5.27 -12.62 2.20
CA HIS A 185 5.00 -13.95 1.64
C HIS A 185 6.05 -14.36 0.59
N LEU A 186 6.28 -13.50 -0.43
CA LEU A 186 7.18 -13.82 -1.54
C LEU A 186 8.66 -13.84 -1.11
N GLN A 187 9.04 -13.07 -0.08
CA GLN A 187 10.37 -13.17 0.56
C GLN A 187 10.61 -14.58 1.10
N LYS A 188 9.58 -15.23 1.62
CA LYS A 188 9.68 -16.60 2.17
C LYS A 188 9.69 -17.67 1.09
N VAL A 189 8.81 -17.56 0.08
CA VAL A 189 8.52 -18.69 -0.83
C VAL A 189 9.27 -18.62 -2.16
N ILE A 190 9.82 -17.46 -2.55
CA ILE A 190 10.54 -17.30 -3.81
C ILE A 190 12.04 -17.44 -3.57
N HIS A 191 12.68 -18.30 -4.34
CA HIS A 191 14.15 -18.42 -4.32
C HIS A 191 14.81 -17.09 -4.69
N GLY A 192 15.77 -16.65 -3.85
CA GLY A 192 16.41 -15.32 -3.96
C GLY A 192 15.58 -14.18 -3.36
N GLY A 193 14.36 -14.46 -2.88
CA GLY A 193 13.51 -13.49 -2.20
C GLY A 193 13.06 -12.32 -3.07
N VAL A 194 12.64 -11.24 -2.40
CA VAL A 194 12.24 -9.97 -3.00
C VAL A 194 13.46 -9.03 -3.04
N HIS A 195 13.70 -8.44 -4.21
CA HIS A 195 14.80 -7.51 -4.44
C HIS A 195 14.48 -6.11 -3.92
N GLU A 196 13.29 -5.59 -4.26
CA GLU A 196 12.87 -4.25 -3.89
C GLU A 196 11.35 -4.18 -3.65
N VAL A 197 10.92 -3.25 -2.79
CA VAL A 197 9.51 -2.99 -2.50
C VAL A 197 9.27 -1.48 -2.56
N ILE A 198 8.36 -1.04 -3.44
CA ILE A 198 8.03 0.38 -3.67
C ILE A 198 6.52 0.52 -3.57
N LEU A 199 6.04 1.20 -2.54
CA LEU A 199 4.59 1.31 -2.27
C LEU A 199 4.15 2.78 -2.22
N PHE A 200 2.99 3.08 -2.79
CA PHE A 200 2.45 4.44 -2.89
C PHE A 200 1.17 4.57 -2.07
N GLY A 201 1.05 5.64 -1.26
CA GLY A 201 -0.12 5.86 -0.43
C GLY A 201 -0.40 4.68 0.52
N LEU A 202 0.64 4.14 1.16
CA LEU A 202 0.56 2.93 1.99
C LEU A 202 -0.16 3.17 3.32
N PRO A 203 -1.29 2.49 3.62
CA PRO A 203 -1.88 2.49 4.95
C PRO A 203 -1.07 1.64 5.95
N ARG A 204 -1.32 1.81 7.25
CA ARG A 204 -0.74 0.94 8.29
C ARG A 204 -1.33 -0.46 8.17
N ALA A 205 -0.55 -1.42 7.71
CA ALA A 205 -1.05 -2.75 7.40
C ALA A 205 -0.80 -3.80 8.50
N GLY A 206 0.10 -3.53 9.44
CA GLY A 206 0.44 -4.48 10.50
C GLY A 206 0.69 -3.83 11.85
N ASN A 207 0.82 -4.67 12.88
CA ASN A 207 1.19 -4.22 14.21
C ASN A 207 2.71 -3.91 14.30
N LYS A 208 3.14 -3.36 15.44
CA LYS A 208 4.55 -3.00 15.64
C LYS A 208 5.50 -4.19 15.43
N ILE A 209 5.13 -5.40 15.84
CA ILE A 209 5.98 -6.58 15.69
C ILE A 209 6.19 -6.91 14.21
N TYR A 210 5.14 -6.81 13.40
CA TYR A 210 5.25 -6.98 11.95
C TYR A 210 6.08 -5.86 11.31
N ALA A 211 5.85 -4.61 11.70
CA ALA A 211 6.60 -3.45 11.16
C ALA A 211 8.10 -3.56 11.48
N ASP A 212 8.47 -3.90 12.72
CA ASP A 212 9.87 -4.09 13.11
C ASP A 212 10.55 -5.23 12.32
N TRP A 213 9.83 -6.31 12.11
CA TRP A 213 10.32 -7.43 11.30
C TRP A 213 10.49 -7.04 9.84
N PHE A 214 9.52 -6.30 9.29
CA PHE A 214 9.53 -5.84 7.91
C PHE A 214 10.73 -4.91 7.65
N ASP A 215 10.94 -3.92 8.51
CA ASP A 215 12.07 -2.99 8.43
C ASP A 215 13.40 -3.73 8.50
N LYS A 216 13.53 -4.69 9.42
CA LYS A 216 14.74 -5.51 9.54
C LYS A 216 15.00 -6.38 8.30
N THR A 217 13.93 -6.87 7.66
CA THR A 217 14.02 -7.78 6.51
C THR A 217 14.35 -7.03 5.23
N PHE A 218 13.76 -5.87 5.02
CA PHE A 218 13.89 -5.13 3.76
C PHE A 218 14.87 -3.97 3.82
N GLY A 219 14.99 -3.28 4.96
CA GLY A 219 15.93 -2.16 5.12
C GLY A 219 15.80 -1.14 3.98
N ASP A 220 16.94 -0.76 3.37
CA ASP A 220 17.01 0.21 2.28
C ASP A 220 16.41 -0.28 0.95
N ARG A 221 15.98 -1.54 0.88
CA ARG A 221 15.27 -2.11 -0.29
C ARG A 221 13.77 -1.82 -0.28
N PHE A 222 13.31 -1.08 0.69
CA PHE A 222 11.90 -0.71 0.82
C PHE A 222 11.75 0.80 0.96
N HIS A 223 10.80 1.34 0.21
CA HIS A 223 10.31 2.71 0.37
C HIS A 223 8.80 2.75 0.21
N PHE A 224 8.15 3.60 1.00
CA PHE A 224 6.78 3.99 0.71
C PHE A 224 6.70 5.51 0.48
N ILE A 225 5.87 5.87 -0.48
CA ILE A 225 5.77 7.24 -0.98
C ILE A 225 4.40 7.80 -0.61
N VAL A 226 4.39 9.00 -0.06
CA VAL A 226 3.19 9.75 0.30
C VAL A 226 3.17 11.06 -0.48
N ASN A 227 2.05 11.43 -1.06
CA ASN A 227 1.88 12.68 -1.81
C ASN A 227 1.05 13.67 -1.00
N GLY A 228 1.57 14.88 -0.81
CA GLY A 228 0.87 15.97 -0.15
C GLY A 228 0.25 15.62 1.20
N HIS A 229 -1.02 15.91 1.32
CA HIS A 229 -1.82 15.67 2.52
C HIS A 229 -2.67 14.37 2.41
N ASP A 230 -2.13 13.35 1.76
CA ASP A 230 -2.76 12.04 1.70
C ASP A 230 -3.11 11.51 3.09
N TRP A 231 -4.39 11.18 3.34
CA TRP A 231 -4.86 10.69 4.64
C TRP A 231 -4.72 9.17 4.79
N VAL A 232 -4.58 8.43 3.69
CA VAL A 232 -4.56 6.95 3.69
C VAL A 232 -3.43 6.38 4.56
N PRO A 233 -2.21 6.96 4.62
CA PRO A 233 -1.17 6.50 5.53
C PRO A 233 -1.53 6.58 7.03
N HIS A 234 -2.60 7.30 7.37
CA HIS A 234 -3.10 7.37 8.76
C HIS A 234 -4.08 6.24 9.11
N VAL A 235 -4.59 5.50 8.13
CA VAL A 235 -5.42 4.30 8.29
C VAL A 235 -4.50 3.08 8.46
N ALA A 236 -4.70 2.20 9.44
CA ALA A 236 -5.59 2.22 10.59
C ALA A 236 -5.01 3.05 11.75
N PRO A 237 -5.86 3.43 12.73
CA PRO A 237 -5.42 4.23 13.86
C PRO A 237 -4.36 3.50 14.72
N ARG A 238 -3.34 4.25 15.16
CA ARG A 238 -2.26 3.73 16.05
C ARG A 238 -2.79 3.17 17.36
N ILE A 239 -3.88 3.72 17.88
CA ILE A 239 -4.50 3.27 19.14
C ILE A 239 -5.00 1.82 19.05
N LEU A 240 -5.26 1.31 17.86
CA LEU A 240 -5.62 -0.09 17.62
C LEU A 240 -4.38 -1.01 17.51
N GLY A 241 -3.18 -0.50 17.79
CA GLY A 241 -1.94 -1.26 17.76
C GLY A 241 -1.22 -1.31 16.41
N TYR A 242 -1.77 -0.66 15.38
CA TYR A 242 -1.13 -0.59 14.07
C TYR A 242 0.07 0.35 14.06
N ARG A 243 1.06 0.02 13.22
CA ARG A 243 2.30 0.76 13.09
C ARG A 243 2.70 0.90 11.64
N GLN A 244 3.08 2.13 11.24
CA GLN A 244 3.67 2.33 9.92
C GLN A 244 5.13 1.84 9.92
N VAL A 245 5.55 1.30 8.79
CA VAL A 245 6.93 0.88 8.52
C VAL A 245 7.83 2.08 8.27
N SER A 246 9.15 1.87 8.27
CA SER A 246 10.15 2.92 8.02
C SER A 246 10.21 3.38 6.56
N ASN A 247 11.11 4.34 6.27
CA ASN A 247 11.53 4.74 4.93
C ASN A 247 10.44 5.45 4.10
N GLN A 248 9.75 6.40 4.74
CA GLN A 248 8.83 7.29 4.04
C GLN A 248 9.59 8.24 3.09
N ILE A 249 9.09 8.37 1.85
CA ILE A 249 9.38 9.50 0.98
C ILE A 249 8.13 10.37 0.90
N TRP A 250 8.21 11.62 1.28
CA TRP A 250 7.08 12.54 1.25
C TRP A 250 7.27 13.59 0.15
N ILE A 251 6.31 13.67 -0.75
CA ILE A 251 6.18 14.67 -1.81
C ILE A 251 5.39 15.84 -1.22
N ASN A 252 6.04 16.95 -0.89
CA ASN A 252 5.37 18.10 -0.27
C ASN A 252 5.98 19.42 -0.75
N PRO A 253 5.18 20.31 -1.39
CA PRO A 253 3.72 20.21 -1.61
C PRO A 253 3.33 19.06 -2.58
N ALA A 254 2.03 18.72 -2.57
CA ALA A 254 1.49 17.66 -3.44
C ALA A 254 1.86 17.89 -4.91
N ASN A 255 2.08 16.80 -5.64
CA ASN A 255 2.38 16.79 -7.08
C ASN A 255 3.67 17.55 -7.47
N SER A 256 4.57 17.83 -6.50
CA SER A 256 5.81 18.55 -6.74
C SER A 256 7.01 17.61 -6.92
N THR A 257 8.14 18.18 -7.28
CA THR A 257 9.45 17.51 -7.30
C THR A 257 10.23 17.69 -5.99
N ASN A 258 9.60 18.21 -4.95
CA ASN A 258 10.20 18.34 -3.63
C ASN A 258 9.99 17.03 -2.84
N TRP A 259 10.91 16.12 -3.01
CA TRP A 259 10.90 14.79 -2.39
C TRP A 259 11.88 14.74 -1.23
N LYS A 260 11.39 14.41 -0.04
CA LYS A 260 12.23 14.22 1.14
C LYS A 260 12.05 12.84 1.73
N PHE A 261 13.15 12.24 2.12
CA PHE A 261 13.20 10.96 2.82
C PHE A 261 13.13 11.18 4.33
N TYR A 262 12.26 10.43 4.99
CA TYR A 262 12.01 10.47 6.44
C TYR A 262 12.35 9.10 7.02
N PRO A 263 13.51 8.96 7.68
CA PRO A 263 13.96 7.68 8.22
C PRO A 263 13.19 7.29 9.48
N GLY A 264 13.11 5.97 9.70
CA GLY A 264 12.45 5.39 10.87
C GLY A 264 10.93 5.37 10.78
N GLN A 265 10.33 4.62 11.71
CA GLN A 265 8.87 4.46 11.78
C GLN A 265 8.20 5.71 12.29
N GLU A 266 7.05 6.08 11.71
CA GLU A 266 6.20 7.18 12.21
C GLU A 266 7.01 8.45 12.47
N ASN A 267 7.87 8.86 11.53
CA ASN A 267 8.78 9.98 11.74
C ASN A 267 8.01 11.26 12.11
N VAL A 268 8.39 11.92 13.18
CA VAL A 268 7.69 13.10 13.74
C VAL A 268 7.66 14.30 12.81
N HIS A 269 8.55 14.33 11.81
CA HIS A 269 8.61 15.36 10.77
C HIS A 269 7.89 14.92 9.49
N GLY A 270 7.51 13.66 9.37
CA GLY A 270 6.87 13.08 8.19
C GLY A 270 5.37 13.35 8.11
N CYS A 271 4.76 12.87 7.05
CA CYS A 271 3.33 12.99 6.77
C CYS A 271 2.46 12.57 7.98
N ASP A 272 2.74 11.43 8.58
CA ASP A 272 1.99 10.89 9.73
C ASP A 272 1.89 11.81 10.94
N SER A 273 2.78 12.79 11.04
CA SER A 273 2.86 13.67 12.21
C SER A 273 2.37 15.09 11.95
N VAL A 274 2.37 15.52 10.70
CA VAL A 274 2.08 16.92 10.34
C VAL A 274 0.82 17.09 9.51
N VAL A 275 0.34 16.04 8.86
CA VAL A 275 -0.91 16.11 8.10
C VAL A 275 -2.10 16.07 9.05
N PRO A 276 -3.07 17.00 8.92
CA PRO A 276 -4.31 16.99 9.69
C PRO A 276 -5.16 15.74 9.38
N GLU A 277 -6.07 15.42 10.28
CA GLU A 277 -7.00 14.27 10.13
C GLU A 277 -7.89 14.35 8.89
N TRP A 278 -8.18 15.55 8.42
CA TRP A 278 -8.88 15.81 7.15
C TRP A 278 -7.91 15.93 6.00
N GLY A 279 -7.16 14.91 5.72
CA GLY A 279 -6.26 14.89 4.58
C GLY A 279 -7.00 15.04 3.24
N SER A 280 -6.23 15.22 2.19
CA SER A 280 -6.74 15.36 0.83
C SER A 280 -6.88 13.98 0.18
N PHE A 281 -8.07 13.72 -0.35
CA PHE A 281 -8.32 12.54 -1.15
C PHE A 281 -7.72 12.67 -2.56
N ASP A 282 -7.70 13.88 -3.09
CA ASP A 282 -7.09 14.17 -4.39
C ASP A 282 -5.57 13.98 -4.33
N ASP A 283 -4.94 14.31 -3.18
CA ASP A 283 -3.52 14.04 -3.00
C ASP A 283 -3.20 12.54 -2.99
N HIS A 284 -4.13 11.71 -2.51
CA HIS A 284 -4.00 10.26 -2.58
C HIS A 284 -3.92 9.72 -4.02
N GLN A 285 -4.64 10.36 -4.95
CA GLN A 285 -4.62 10.03 -6.38
C GLN A 285 -3.76 11.01 -7.19
N GLY A 286 -2.70 11.51 -6.61
CA GLY A 286 -1.88 12.56 -7.18
C GLY A 286 -0.74 12.08 -8.08
N VAL A 287 0.17 13.00 -8.34
CA VAL A 287 1.38 12.75 -9.13
C VAL A 287 2.50 12.23 -8.23
N TYR A 288 2.91 11.01 -8.47
CA TYR A 288 4.02 10.34 -7.83
C TYR A 288 5.17 10.18 -8.83
N PHE A 289 6.30 10.85 -8.60
CA PHE A 289 7.46 10.78 -9.48
C PHE A 289 7.09 10.93 -10.97
N HIS A 290 6.45 12.05 -11.32
CA HIS A 290 6.03 12.39 -12.68
C HIS A 290 4.97 11.44 -13.29
N THR A 291 4.24 10.70 -12.48
CA THR A 291 3.18 9.80 -12.93
C THR A 291 1.94 9.98 -12.08
N GLN A 292 0.83 10.32 -12.72
CA GLN A 292 -0.49 10.38 -12.07
C GLN A 292 -0.96 8.96 -11.74
N ILE A 293 -1.23 8.67 -10.47
CA ILE A 293 -1.76 7.38 -10.01
C ILE A 293 -3.16 7.56 -9.43
N GLY A 294 -4.07 6.68 -9.76
CA GLY A 294 -5.40 6.60 -9.16
C GLY A 294 -6.47 6.11 -10.11
N ALA A 295 -7.53 5.54 -9.55
CA ALA A 295 -8.64 4.99 -10.33
C ALA A 295 -9.46 6.07 -11.08
N SER A 296 -9.57 7.27 -10.50
CA SER A 296 -10.39 8.36 -11.04
C SER A 296 -9.57 9.41 -11.79
N LEU A 297 -8.35 9.69 -11.35
CA LEU A 297 -7.51 10.76 -11.88
C LEU A 297 -6.39 10.26 -12.77
N GLY A 298 -6.00 8.99 -12.65
CA GLY A 298 -4.94 8.40 -13.45
C GLY A 298 -5.36 8.17 -14.91
N HIS A 299 -4.41 8.28 -15.81
CA HIS A 299 -4.64 8.10 -17.25
C HIS A 299 -4.54 6.65 -17.69
N CYS A 300 -5.39 6.26 -18.66
CA CYS A 300 -5.35 4.98 -19.34
C CYS A 300 -5.29 5.17 -20.88
N PRO A 301 -4.35 4.49 -21.58
CA PRO A 301 -3.35 3.57 -21.05
C PRO A 301 -2.33 4.25 -20.15
N ALA A 302 -1.79 3.50 -19.20
CA ALA A 302 -0.77 4.01 -18.26
C ALA A 302 0.53 4.34 -18.98
N THR A 303 1.20 5.39 -18.52
CA THR A 303 2.51 5.86 -19.01
C THR A 303 3.52 5.89 -17.87
N ILE A 304 4.78 6.08 -18.20
CA ILE A 304 5.87 6.25 -17.23
C ILE A 304 6.41 7.68 -17.36
N GLY A 305 6.36 8.45 -16.27
CA GLY A 305 6.94 9.79 -16.21
C GLY A 305 6.24 10.83 -17.09
N GLN A 306 4.92 10.73 -17.26
CA GLN A 306 4.11 11.72 -17.95
C GLN A 306 3.04 12.24 -16.98
N ASP A 307 3.20 13.44 -16.52
CA ASP A 307 2.28 14.26 -15.73
C ASP A 307 1.58 15.31 -16.60
#